data_2492dbdb3b7af43b50fd1db00fbd9bbd
#
_entry.id   2492dbdb3b7af43b50fd1db00fbd9bbd
#
_cell.length_a   1.000
_cell.length_b   1.000
_cell.length_c   1.000
_cell.angle_alpha   90.00
_cell.angle_beta   90.00
_cell.angle_gamma   90.00
#
_symmetry.space_group_name_H-M   'P 1'
#
loop_
_entity.id
_entity.type
_entity.pdbx_description
1 polymer ?
#
loop_
_entity_poly.entity_id
_entity_poly.type
_entity_poly.pdbx_seq_one_letter_code
_entity_poly.pdbx_strand_id
1 'polypeptide(L)'
;MLEYVPSFLGRLLHDVRAGHGKLAAAKLGSDSAMGAGGFALTSAAFMDGGLLDPMFTADEEDACCPPLEWTAPPAGTQALVLIVEDPDAPTPEPFVHLLGWGLEPAEGELFEGDDPPYLGLNSYQQAGWLPPDPPSGHGPHDYVFQLFALDRPIDLSPGKGRGAVIEAMEGHVVGAAVLTGRYERK
;
A
#
# COMPACT_ATOMS: atom_id res chain seq x y z
N MET A 1 -10.64 15.78 0.19
CA MET A 1 -12.08 15.70 0.53
C MET A 1 -12.31 15.62 2.04
N LEU A 2 -11.39 15.03 2.81
CA LEU A 2 -11.44 15.01 4.28
C LEU A 2 -10.92 16.30 4.93
N GLU A 3 -10.31 17.18 4.16
CA GLU A 3 -9.83 18.51 4.60
C GLU A 3 -10.92 19.39 5.24
N TYR A 4 -12.20 19.12 4.92
CA TYR A 4 -13.34 19.82 5.50
C TYR A 4 -13.88 19.17 6.79
N VAL A 5 -13.28 18.06 7.22
CA VAL A 5 -13.68 17.45 8.49
C VAL A 5 -13.12 18.31 9.63
N PRO A 6 -13.98 18.90 10.50
CA PRO A 6 -13.50 19.67 11.62
C PRO A 6 -12.55 18.88 12.51
N SER A 7 -11.43 19.47 12.92
CA SER A 7 -10.38 18.78 13.69
C SER A 7 -10.88 18.15 15.01
N PHE A 8 -12.00 18.63 15.58
CA PHE A 8 -12.57 18.02 16.76
C PHE A 8 -13.17 16.64 16.49
N LEU A 9 -13.68 16.39 15.26
CA LEU A 9 -14.17 15.06 14.86
C LEU A 9 -12.99 14.09 14.66
N GLY A 10 -11.87 14.54 14.08
CA GLY A 10 -10.65 13.75 14.01
C GLY A 10 -10.16 13.34 15.41
N ARG A 11 -10.13 14.29 16.34
CA ARG A 11 -9.79 14.00 17.76
C ARG A 11 -10.77 13.03 18.42
N LEU A 12 -12.05 13.09 18.11
CA LEU A 12 -13.05 12.16 18.64
C LEU A 12 -12.84 10.73 18.12
N LEU A 13 -12.31 10.60 16.91
CA LEU A 13 -12.02 9.32 16.24
C LEU A 13 -10.58 8.84 16.44
N HIS A 14 -9.75 9.56 17.19
CA HIS A 14 -8.32 9.30 17.37
C HIS A 14 -7.96 7.83 17.65
N ASP A 15 -8.77 7.14 18.43
CA ASP A 15 -8.56 5.74 18.81
C ASP A 15 -9.31 4.74 17.92
N VAL A 16 -10.04 5.24 16.90
CA VAL A 16 -10.76 4.37 15.96
C VAL A 16 -9.87 4.12 14.75
N ARG A 17 -9.32 2.91 14.64
CA ARG A 17 -8.40 2.51 13.58
C ARG A 17 -8.77 1.13 13.05
N ALA A 18 -8.53 0.89 11.77
CA ALA A 18 -8.71 -0.43 11.17
C ALA A 18 -7.82 -1.50 11.84
N GLY A 19 -6.58 -1.13 12.09
CA GLY A 19 -5.58 -1.94 12.78
C GLY A 19 -4.62 -2.68 11.86
N HIS A 20 -3.34 -2.67 12.23
CA HIS A 20 -2.24 -3.29 11.48
C HIS A 20 -2.41 -4.81 11.29
N GLY A 21 -3.07 -5.50 12.22
CA GLY A 21 -3.36 -6.94 12.11
C GLY A 21 -4.29 -7.32 10.95
N LYS A 22 -4.89 -6.33 10.27
CA LYS A 22 -5.77 -6.54 9.11
C LYS A 22 -5.09 -6.22 7.77
N LEU A 23 -3.87 -5.72 7.77
CA LEU A 23 -3.08 -5.51 6.56
C LEU A 23 -2.99 -6.79 5.72
N ALA A 24 -2.85 -6.65 4.41
CA ALA A 24 -2.64 -7.79 3.52
C ALA A 24 -1.41 -8.62 3.95
N ALA A 25 -0.31 -7.98 4.34
CA ALA A 25 0.89 -8.65 4.85
C ALA A 25 0.62 -9.43 6.14
N ALA A 26 -0.23 -8.95 7.03
CA ALA A 26 -0.61 -9.67 8.23
C ALA A 26 -1.51 -10.87 7.95
N LYS A 27 -2.34 -10.81 6.90
CA LYS A 27 -3.24 -11.91 6.49
C LYS A 27 -2.54 -12.98 5.66
N LEU A 28 -1.65 -12.58 4.76
CA LEU A 28 -1.05 -13.45 3.73
C LEU A 28 0.42 -13.76 4.00
N GLY A 29 1.08 -12.92 4.77
CA GLY A 29 2.49 -13.07 5.09
C GLY A 29 2.73 -14.20 6.09
N SER A 30 3.93 -14.75 6.03
CA SER A 30 4.47 -15.62 7.06
C SER A 30 5.87 -15.10 7.44
N ASP A 31 6.37 -15.47 8.60
CA ASP A 31 7.73 -15.11 9.01
C ASP A 31 8.79 -15.54 7.98
N SER A 32 8.53 -16.64 7.28
CA SER A 32 9.42 -17.16 6.24
C SER A 32 9.31 -16.42 4.90
N ALA A 33 8.18 -15.76 4.62
CA ALA A 33 7.98 -14.99 3.41
C ALA A 33 8.50 -13.54 3.54
N MET A 34 8.46 -12.97 4.76
CA MET A 34 8.93 -11.60 5.00
C MET A 34 10.42 -11.48 4.77
N GLY A 35 10.84 -10.66 3.81
CA GLY A 35 12.24 -10.47 3.42
C GLY A 35 12.92 -11.72 2.84
N ALA A 36 12.16 -12.70 2.38
CA ALA A 36 12.69 -13.97 1.86
C ALA A 36 13.72 -13.72 0.73
N GLY A 37 14.89 -14.34 0.87
CA GLY A 37 15.97 -14.19 -0.11
C GLY A 37 16.58 -12.78 -0.19
N GLY A 38 16.32 -11.90 0.78
CA GLY A 38 16.74 -10.50 0.75
C GLY A 38 15.75 -9.59 -0.02
N PHE A 39 14.53 -10.06 -0.30
CA PHE A 39 13.50 -9.29 -0.95
C PHE A 39 13.13 -8.07 -0.10
N ALA A 40 13.37 -6.89 -0.62
CA ALA A 40 13.19 -5.61 0.07
C ALA A 40 12.50 -4.60 -0.84
N LEU A 41 11.73 -3.71 -0.23
CA LEU A 41 11.08 -2.58 -0.88
C LEU A 41 11.60 -1.28 -0.25
N THR A 42 12.00 -0.34 -1.07
CA THR A 42 12.56 0.96 -0.67
C THR A 42 11.96 2.09 -1.50
N SER A 43 12.18 3.32 -1.08
CA SER A 43 11.86 4.53 -1.85
C SER A 43 13.02 5.52 -1.77
N ALA A 44 13.28 6.22 -2.87
CA ALA A 44 14.21 7.34 -2.87
C ALA A 44 13.62 8.59 -2.17
N ALA A 45 12.29 8.63 -1.99
CA ALA A 45 11.58 9.78 -1.43
C ALA A 45 11.48 9.76 0.10
N PHE A 46 11.49 8.58 0.74
CA PHE A 46 11.40 8.43 2.19
C PHE A 46 12.02 7.13 2.69
N MET A 47 12.47 7.13 3.93
CA MET A 47 12.95 5.92 4.62
C MET A 47 11.80 5.20 5.30
N ASP A 48 11.96 3.92 5.60
CA ASP A 48 10.98 3.14 6.36
C ASP A 48 10.64 3.81 7.70
N GLY A 49 9.35 4.02 7.96
CA GLY A 49 8.83 4.79 9.09
C GLY A 49 9.01 6.32 8.96
N GLY A 50 9.56 6.80 7.84
CA GLY A 50 9.79 8.22 7.57
C GLY A 50 8.54 8.97 7.15
N LEU A 51 8.63 10.30 7.17
CA LEU A 51 7.53 11.16 6.74
C LEU A 51 7.42 11.17 5.22
N LEU A 52 6.18 11.09 4.73
CA LEU A 52 5.86 11.36 3.34
C LEU A 52 5.91 12.86 3.09
N ASP A 53 6.52 13.24 1.96
CA ASP A 53 6.45 14.62 1.48
C ASP A 53 5.00 14.96 1.09
N PRO A 54 4.49 16.17 1.39
CA PRO A 54 3.16 16.60 0.97
C PRO A 54 2.84 16.40 -0.50
N MET A 55 3.86 16.40 -1.39
CA MET A 55 3.68 16.17 -2.82
C MET A 55 3.05 14.81 -3.17
N PHE A 56 3.12 13.83 -2.25
CA PHE A 56 2.50 12.50 -2.41
C PHE A 56 1.12 12.41 -1.76
N THR A 57 0.63 13.50 -1.15
CA THR A 57 -0.58 13.53 -0.33
C THR A 57 -1.63 14.47 -0.92
N ALA A 58 -2.87 14.41 -0.41
CA ALA A 58 -3.96 15.26 -0.87
C ALA A 58 -3.80 16.76 -0.50
N ASP A 59 -2.67 17.17 0.07
CA ASP A 59 -2.33 18.58 0.26
C ASP A 59 -1.84 19.23 -1.04
N GLU A 60 -1.52 18.43 -2.07
CA GLU A 60 -1.16 18.89 -3.40
C GLU A 60 -2.18 18.41 -4.44
N GLU A 61 -2.54 19.28 -5.40
CA GLU A 61 -3.54 18.98 -6.45
C GLU A 61 -3.05 17.90 -7.41
N ASP A 62 -1.74 17.88 -7.70
CA ASP A 62 -1.09 16.93 -8.61
C ASP A 62 -0.40 15.77 -7.89
N ALA A 63 -0.90 15.39 -6.70
CA ALA A 63 -0.32 14.34 -5.89
C ALA A 63 -0.22 13.02 -6.65
N CYS A 64 0.96 12.40 -6.60
CA CYS A 64 1.27 11.17 -7.31
C CYS A 64 1.81 10.07 -6.38
N CYS A 65 1.91 8.85 -6.87
CA CYS A 65 2.55 7.76 -6.15
C CYS A 65 4.05 8.06 -5.97
N PRO A 66 4.63 7.86 -4.76
CA PRO A 66 6.07 8.00 -4.58
C PRO A 66 6.83 6.92 -5.37
N PRO A 67 8.09 7.20 -5.74
CA PRO A 67 8.94 6.22 -6.42
C PRO A 67 9.23 5.03 -5.50
N LEU A 68 9.26 3.84 -6.07
CA LEU A 68 9.53 2.59 -5.37
C LEU A 68 10.61 1.79 -6.08
N GLU A 69 11.49 1.15 -5.32
CA GLU A 69 12.50 0.21 -5.82
C GLU A 69 12.40 -1.09 -5.03
N TRP A 70 12.63 -2.21 -5.69
CA TRP A 70 12.68 -3.50 -5.01
C TRP A 70 13.82 -4.37 -5.53
N THR A 71 14.40 -5.12 -4.61
CA THR A 71 15.41 -6.13 -4.93
C THR A 71 14.80 -7.35 -5.61
N ALA A 72 15.65 -8.21 -6.17
CA ALA A 72 15.17 -9.45 -6.79
C ALA A 72 14.27 -10.25 -5.83
N PRO A 73 13.07 -10.66 -6.28
CA PRO A 73 12.19 -11.49 -5.48
C PRO A 73 12.75 -12.92 -5.33
N PRO A 74 12.22 -13.74 -4.41
CA PRO A 74 12.64 -15.12 -4.24
C PRO A 74 12.58 -15.94 -5.53
N ALA A 75 13.49 -16.91 -5.68
CA ALA A 75 13.51 -17.79 -6.84
C ALA A 75 12.17 -18.54 -6.98
N GLY A 76 11.68 -18.65 -8.21
CA GLY A 76 10.37 -19.27 -8.52
C GLY A 76 9.20 -18.28 -8.50
N THR A 77 9.43 -17.01 -8.21
CA THR A 77 8.41 -15.97 -8.35
C THR A 77 7.92 -15.86 -9.80
N GLN A 78 6.61 -15.81 -9.99
CA GLN A 78 5.95 -15.70 -11.28
C GLN A 78 5.09 -14.44 -11.43
N ALA A 79 4.79 -13.75 -10.32
CA ALA A 79 4.06 -12.48 -10.33
C ALA A 79 4.42 -11.64 -9.12
N LEU A 80 4.32 -10.31 -9.28
CA LEU A 80 4.39 -9.33 -8.20
C LEU A 80 3.07 -8.58 -8.07
N VAL A 81 2.65 -8.33 -6.83
CA VAL A 81 1.45 -7.57 -6.48
C VAL A 81 1.81 -6.49 -5.48
N LEU A 82 1.47 -5.24 -5.78
CA LEU A 82 1.65 -4.08 -4.91
C LEU A 82 0.31 -3.69 -4.28
N ILE A 83 0.30 -3.59 -2.96
CA ILE A 83 -0.86 -3.13 -2.18
C ILE A 83 -0.39 -2.02 -1.24
N VAL A 84 -1.01 -0.85 -1.32
CA VAL A 84 -0.76 0.25 -0.37
C VAL A 84 -2.00 0.46 0.48
N GLU A 85 -1.84 0.35 1.80
CA GLU A 85 -2.93 0.39 2.77
C GLU A 85 -2.60 1.32 3.94
N ASP A 86 -3.65 1.98 4.45
CA ASP A 86 -3.65 2.75 5.69
C ASP A 86 -4.43 1.98 6.77
N PRO A 87 -3.73 1.36 7.74
CA PRO A 87 -4.36 0.66 8.86
C PRO A 87 -4.87 1.60 9.96
N ASP A 88 -4.51 2.88 9.90
CA ASP A 88 -4.89 3.89 10.89
C ASP A 88 -6.17 4.62 10.52
N ALA A 89 -6.68 4.44 9.30
CA ALA A 89 -7.96 4.99 8.91
C ALA A 89 -9.09 4.50 9.84
N PRO A 90 -10.06 5.38 10.18
CA PRO A 90 -11.20 5.03 11.04
C PRO A 90 -12.26 4.22 10.27
N THR A 91 -11.85 3.11 9.68
CA THR A 91 -12.66 2.21 8.85
C THR A 91 -12.60 0.78 9.38
N PRO A 92 -13.57 -0.08 9.08
CA PRO A 92 -13.56 -1.48 9.53
C PRO A 92 -12.39 -2.32 9.00
N GLU A 93 -11.91 -2.01 7.80
CA GLU A 93 -10.76 -2.64 7.14
C GLU A 93 -9.75 -1.55 6.76
N PRO A 94 -8.44 -1.89 6.56
CA PRO A 94 -7.45 -0.93 6.10
C PRO A 94 -7.89 -0.20 4.84
N PHE A 95 -7.64 1.10 4.80
CA PHE A 95 -8.04 1.93 3.68
C PHE A 95 -7.04 1.76 2.54
N VAL A 96 -7.51 1.40 1.37
CA VAL A 96 -6.67 1.07 0.22
C VAL A 96 -6.37 2.32 -0.59
N HIS A 97 -5.09 2.61 -0.78
CA HIS A 97 -4.57 3.73 -1.56
C HIS A 97 -4.13 3.30 -2.97
N LEU A 98 -3.62 2.08 -3.11
CA LEU A 98 -3.22 1.50 -4.41
C LEU A 98 -3.38 -0.01 -4.38
N LEU A 99 -3.89 -0.57 -5.47
CA LEU A 99 -3.84 -1.99 -5.79
C LEU A 99 -3.29 -2.14 -7.20
N GLY A 100 -2.21 -2.91 -7.36
CA GLY A 100 -1.64 -3.10 -8.68
C GLY A 100 -0.90 -4.42 -8.83
N TRP A 101 -0.84 -4.91 -10.08
CA TRP A 101 -0.13 -6.13 -10.44
C TRP A 101 0.37 -6.08 -11.88
N GLY A 102 1.01 -7.16 -12.33
CA GLY A 102 1.62 -7.23 -13.66
C GLY A 102 3.03 -6.65 -13.72
N LEU A 103 3.62 -6.36 -12.56
CA LEU A 103 5.03 -6.04 -12.46
C LEU A 103 5.87 -7.27 -12.80
N GLU A 104 7.00 -7.07 -13.50
CA GLU A 104 7.92 -8.15 -13.82
C GLU A 104 8.44 -8.84 -12.55
N PRO A 105 8.52 -10.18 -12.52
CA PRO A 105 8.99 -10.95 -11.36
C PRO A 105 10.52 -10.92 -11.25
N ALA A 106 11.10 -9.75 -11.25
CA ALA A 106 12.53 -9.44 -11.17
C ALA A 106 12.75 -8.22 -10.27
N GLU A 107 14.00 -7.88 -10.00
CA GLU A 107 14.33 -6.56 -9.43
C GLU A 107 13.80 -5.46 -10.35
N GLY A 108 13.35 -4.35 -9.78
CA GLY A 108 12.76 -3.30 -10.57
C GLY A 108 12.39 -2.07 -9.77
N GLU A 109 11.75 -1.14 -10.47
CA GLU A 109 11.35 0.15 -9.94
C GLU A 109 10.02 0.61 -10.55
N LEU A 110 9.33 1.47 -9.84
CA LEU A 110 8.30 2.39 -10.35
C LEU A 110 8.81 3.81 -10.12
N PHE A 111 8.90 4.60 -11.16
CA PHE A 111 9.23 6.02 -11.02
C PHE A 111 8.11 6.78 -10.33
N GLU A 112 8.43 7.98 -9.88
CA GLU A 112 7.44 8.89 -9.32
C GLU A 112 6.26 9.08 -10.27
N GLY A 113 5.05 8.81 -9.79
CA GLY A 113 3.82 8.92 -10.56
C GLY A 113 3.51 7.74 -11.48
N ASP A 114 4.38 6.74 -11.54
CA ASP A 114 4.07 5.52 -12.33
C ASP A 114 3.04 4.65 -11.61
N ASP A 115 2.21 4.01 -12.42
CA ASP A 115 1.25 3.00 -11.99
C ASP A 115 1.71 1.59 -12.41
N PRO A 116 1.40 0.55 -11.61
CA PRO A 116 1.51 -0.84 -12.08
C PRO A 116 0.70 -1.09 -13.36
N PRO A 117 1.13 -2.03 -14.24
CA PRO A 117 0.47 -2.29 -15.53
C PRO A 117 -1.02 -2.62 -15.44
N TYR A 118 -1.45 -3.26 -14.36
CA TYR A 118 -2.85 -3.55 -14.08
C TYR A 118 -3.23 -2.98 -12.72
N LEU A 119 -4.35 -2.24 -12.69
CA LEU A 119 -4.86 -1.58 -11.50
C LEU A 119 -6.15 -2.21 -11.00
N GLY A 120 -6.21 -2.40 -9.68
CA GLY A 120 -7.43 -2.65 -8.94
C GLY A 120 -8.11 -1.35 -8.49
N LEU A 121 -9.18 -1.50 -7.72
CA LEU A 121 -9.93 -0.37 -7.17
C LEU A 121 -9.46 -0.05 -5.75
N ASN A 122 -9.11 1.21 -5.52
CA ASN A 122 -8.85 1.76 -4.20
C ASN A 122 -10.14 1.92 -3.38
N SER A 123 -10.05 2.42 -2.15
CA SER A 123 -11.22 2.55 -1.27
C SER A 123 -12.27 3.54 -1.77
N TYR A 124 -11.94 4.42 -2.72
CA TYR A 124 -12.93 5.29 -3.40
C TYR A 124 -13.48 4.68 -4.70
N GLN A 125 -13.24 3.38 -4.94
CA GLN A 125 -13.67 2.66 -6.14
C GLN A 125 -13.10 3.26 -7.43
N GLN A 126 -11.89 3.77 -7.36
CA GLN A 126 -11.13 4.33 -8.48
C GLN A 126 -9.85 3.52 -8.70
N ALA A 127 -9.38 3.45 -9.93
CA ALA A 127 -8.08 2.87 -10.26
C ALA A 127 -6.97 3.91 -10.07
N GLY A 128 -5.78 3.43 -9.65
CA GLY A 128 -4.60 4.27 -9.46
C GLY A 128 -4.41 4.79 -8.03
N TRP A 129 -3.44 5.68 -7.90
CA TRP A 129 -3.04 6.26 -6.62
C TRP A 129 -4.18 7.10 -6.00
N LEU A 130 -4.49 6.81 -4.76
CA LEU A 130 -5.35 7.63 -3.91
C LEU A 130 -4.44 8.34 -2.90
N PRO A 131 -4.25 9.67 -3.01
CA PRO A 131 -3.35 10.37 -2.11
C PRO A 131 -3.78 10.27 -0.64
N PRO A 132 -2.83 10.15 0.30
CA PRO A 132 -3.05 10.27 1.73
C PRO A 132 -3.84 11.53 2.12
N ASP A 133 -4.96 11.35 2.83
CA ASP A 133 -5.86 12.43 3.27
C ASP A 133 -6.38 12.16 4.70
N PRO A 134 -5.48 12.06 5.71
CA PRO A 134 -5.91 11.75 7.07
C PRO A 134 -6.72 12.91 7.64
N PRO A 135 -7.74 12.63 8.47
CA PRO A 135 -8.53 13.69 9.09
C PRO A 135 -7.67 14.55 10.03
N SER A 136 -7.77 15.88 9.93
CA SER A 136 -7.06 16.80 10.83
C SER A 136 -7.35 16.48 12.30
N GLY A 137 -6.29 16.35 13.09
CA GLY A 137 -6.37 16.04 14.53
C GLY A 137 -6.63 14.58 14.87
N HIS A 138 -6.66 13.66 13.89
CA HIS A 138 -6.73 12.21 14.13
C HIS A 138 -5.36 11.64 14.57
N GLY A 139 -4.29 12.36 14.28
CA GLY A 139 -2.92 11.95 14.54
C GLY A 139 -2.25 11.35 13.30
N PRO A 140 -1.02 10.82 13.45
CA PRO A 140 -0.29 10.25 12.33
C PRO A 140 -0.92 8.96 11.83
N HIS A 141 -0.90 8.77 10.51
CA HIS A 141 -1.27 7.55 9.82
C HIS A 141 -0.04 6.91 9.17
N ASP A 142 0.04 5.60 9.23
CA ASP A 142 1.00 4.79 8.51
C ASP A 142 0.41 4.39 7.15
N TYR A 143 1.15 4.66 6.08
CA TYR A 143 0.83 4.22 4.72
C TYR A 143 1.77 3.09 4.38
N VAL A 144 1.24 1.87 4.38
CA VAL A 144 2.03 0.64 4.29
C VAL A 144 2.04 0.12 2.86
N PHE A 145 3.19 0.26 2.20
CA PHE A 145 3.47 -0.27 0.88
C PHE A 145 3.91 -1.72 1.04
N GLN A 146 3.19 -2.64 0.42
CA GLN A 146 3.36 -4.07 0.58
C GLN A 146 3.53 -4.70 -0.80
N LEU A 147 4.71 -5.21 -1.10
CA LEU A 147 5.02 -5.90 -2.35
C LEU A 147 5.12 -7.40 -2.10
N PHE A 148 4.27 -8.16 -2.77
CA PHE A 148 4.17 -9.61 -2.64
C PHE A 148 4.70 -10.31 -3.87
N ALA A 149 5.49 -11.35 -3.66
CA ALA A 149 5.97 -12.28 -4.67
C ALA A 149 5.14 -13.57 -4.62
N LEU A 150 4.59 -13.98 -5.76
CA LEU A 150 3.73 -15.15 -5.89
C LEU A 150 4.41 -16.25 -6.70
N ASP A 151 4.18 -17.53 -6.34
CA ASP A 151 4.68 -18.72 -7.05
C ASP A 151 3.85 -19.09 -8.29
N ARG A 152 2.84 -18.26 -8.63
CA ARG A 152 1.99 -18.44 -9.81
C ARG A 152 1.62 -17.07 -10.42
N PRO A 153 1.25 -17.03 -11.70
CA PRO A 153 0.64 -15.84 -12.27
C PRO A 153 -0.65 -15.48 -11.55
N ILE A 154 -0.92 -14.17 -11.42
CA ILE A 154 -2.22 -13.68 -10.93
C ILE A 154 -3.17 -13.50 -12.11
N ASP A 155 -4.26 -14.27 -12.12
CA ASP A 155 -5.29 -14.22 -13.17
C ASP A 155 -6.47 -13.37 -12.71
N LEU A 156 -6.26 -12.06 -12.70
CA LEU A 156 -7.29 -11.07 -12.35
C LEU A 156 -7.41 -10.00 -13.44
N SER A 157 -8.64 -9.75 -13.87
CA SER A 157 -8.93 -8.59 -14.70
C SER A 157 -8.77 -7.30 -13.89
N PRO A 158 -8.28 -6.19 -14.48
CA PRO A 158 -8.27 -4.88 -13.85
C PRO A 158 -9.63 -4.48 -13.26
N GLY A 159 -9.61 -3.60 -12.27
CA GLY A 159 -10.82 -3.13 -11.59
C GLY A 159 -11.34 -4.05 -10.48
N LYS A 160 -10.57 -5.04 -10.06
CA LYS A 160 -10.91 -5.84 -8.87
C LYS A 160 -10.55 -5.10 -7.59
N GLY A 161 -11.38 -5.26 -6.56
CA GLY A 161 -11.12 -4.70 -5.23
C GLY A 161 -10.23 -5.61 -4.38
N ARG A 162 -9.84 -5.10 -3.21
CA ARG A 162 -8.94 -5.74 -2.23
C ARG A 162 -9.29 -7.21 -1.94
N GLY A 163 -10.56 -7.53 -1.68
CA GLY A 163 -10.96 -8.89 -1.33
C GLY A 163 -10.61 -9.91 -2.40
N ALA A 164 -10.90 -9.60 -3.66
CA ALA A 164 -10.59 -10.49 -4.79
C ALA A 164 -9.07 -10.63 -4.99
N VAL A 165 -8.29 -9.56 -4.77
CA VAL A 165 -6.82 -9.61 -4.87
C VAL A 165 -6.25 -10.49 -3.78
N ILE A 166 -6.67 -10.33 -2.51
CA ILE A 166 -6.23 -11.17 -1.39
C ILE A 166 -6.58 -12.64 -1.64
N GLU A 167 -7.82 -12.93 -2.06
CA GLU A 167 -8.27 -14.29 -2.38
C GLU A 167 -7.40 -14.96 -3.46
N ALA A 168 -7.05 -14.20 -4.51
CA ALA A 168 -6.18 -14.71 -5.59
C ALA A 168 -4.73 -14.97 -5.14
N MET A 169 -4.28 -14.33 -4.06
CA MET A 169 -2.93 -14.48 -3.51
C MET A 169 -2.83 -15.56 -2.43
N GLU A 170 -3.97 -15.99 -1.85
CA GLU A 170 -4.00 -16.92 -0.73
C GLU A 170 -3.29 -18.25 -1.04
N GLY A 171 -2.33 -18.62 -0.18
CA GLY A 171 -1.54 -19.85 -0.33
C GLY A 171 -0.44 -19.78 -1.40
N HIS A 172 -0.25 -18.62 -2.05
CA HIS A 172 0.71 -18.46 -3.15
C HIS A 172 1.81 -17.44 -2.88
N VAL A 173 1.83 -16.81 -1.70
CA VAL A 173 2.86 -15.83 -1.32
C VAL A 173 4.14 -16.55 -0.92
N VAL A 174 5.21 -16.35 -1.67
CA VAL A 174 6.56 -16.91 -1.42
C VAL A 174 7.54 -15.85 -0.95
N GLY A 175 7.20 -14.58 -1.07
CA GLY A 175 7.96 -13.45 -0.55
C GLY A 175 7.08 -12.23 -0.32
N ALA A 176 7.44 -11.43 0.68
CA ALA A 176 6.81 -10.16 0.94
C ALA A 176 7.84 -9.15 1.42
N ALA A 177 7.74 -7.92 0.92
CA ALA A 177 8.54 -6.78 1.33
C ALA A 177 7.62 -5.62 1.71
N VAL A 178 7.97 -4.91 2.77
CA VAL A 178 7.13 -3.84 3.34
C VAL A 178 7.96 -2.58 3.52
N LEU A 179 7.37 -1.44 3.20
CA LEU A 179 7.91 -0.10 3.43
C LEU A 179 6.79 0.77 3.98
N THR A 180 7.05 1.52 5.04
CA THR A 180 6.04 2.37 5.68
C THR A 180 6.41 3.84 5.54
N GLY A 181 5.53 4.62 4.93
CA GLY A 181 5.56 6.08 4.98
C GLY A 181 4.56 6.60 6.01
N ARG A 182 4.84 7.73 6.62
CA ARG A 182 3.97 8.31 7.66
C ARG A 182 3.53 9.72 7.28
N TYR A 183 2.27 10.03 7.50
CA TYR A 183 1.75 11.37 7.30
C TYR A 183 0.71 11.76 8.35
N GLU A 184 0.69 13.03 8.73
CA GLU A 184 -0.26 13.62 9.66
C GLU A 184 -0.70 14.99 9.14
N ARG A 185 -2.00 15.20 9.06
CA ARG A 185 -2.57 16.54 8.83
C ARG A 185 -2.84 17.23 10.18
N LYS A 186 -2.22 18.39 10.40
CA LYS A 186 -2.32 19.19 11.62
C LYS A 186 -3.62 20.01 11.69
#